data_4dc6d3daa46ee396bcbbbfa982422c2d
#
_entry.id   4dc6d3daa46ee396bcbbbfa982422c2d
#
_cell.length_a   1.000
_cell.length_b   1.000
_cell.length_c   1.000
_cell.angle_alpha   90.00
_cell.angle_beta   90.00
_cell.angle_gamma   90.00
#
_symmetry.space_group_name_H-M   'P 1'
#
loop_
_entity.id
_entity.type
_entity.pdbx_description
1 polymer ?
#
loop_
_entity_poly.entity_id
_entity_poly.type
_entity_poly.pdbx_seq_one_letter_code
_entity_poly.pdbx_strand_id
1 'polypeptide(L)'
;MYYVLRRLIATVPVMIVVAIFVFLLAHLSPGDPAAVLAGDNATVEDVQKIRESMGLDRPLVEQFFSWGWGVLQGDLGVSSSTKVPVSTLIAQRMGPTLSIAFFTIVLAVAMAVPLGVVAAWKAGTVTDRLIMLGSVIAFSVPVFLIGYGLVYVLSIQMGLLPVQGYKPLSEGFVPYARHLLLPCLSLGMVYMALLTRMTRATMLEALSEDYIRTARAKGLGARLVIWHALKNAANPIVTTVGVGIAMLIGGVVVTETVFAIPGLGRLTVDAVLRHDYPVIQGILLIASAVYVLINLLVDLSYRLFDPRVAG
;
A
#
# COMPACT_ATOMS: atom_id res chain seq x y z
N MET A 1 26.85 -6.53 3.61
CA MET A 1 26.79 -6.43 2.14
C MET A 1 26.24 -7.70 1.49
N TYR A 2 26.74 -8.90 1.85
CA TYR A 2 26.27 -10.20 1.32
C TYR A 2 24.76 -10.44 1.53
N TYR A 3 24.21 -10.15 2.72
CA TYR A 3 22.77 -10.29 3.01
C TYR A 3 21.88 -9.44 2.10
N VAL A 4 22.25 -8.17 1.88
CA VAL A 4 21.48 -7.25 1.00
C VAL A 4 21.52 -7.76 -0.45
N LEU A 5 22.70 -8.19 -0.92
CA LEU A 5 22.85 -8.71 -2.27
C LEU A 5 22.03 -10.00 -2.47
N ARG A 6 22.07 -10.94 -1.52
CA ARG A 6 21.26 -12.16 -1.56
C ARG A 6 19.77 -11.86 -1.61
N ARG A 7 19.29 -10.86 -0.85
CA ARG A 7 17.88 -10.42 -0.86
C ARG A 7 17.51 -9.79 -2.19
N LEU A 8 18.37 -8.92 -2.74
CA LEU A 8 18.16 -8.33 -4.06
C LEU A 8 18.10 -9.40 -5.16
N ILE A 9 18.97 -10.39 -5.14
CA ILE A 9 18.93 -11.50 -6.09
C ILE A 9 17.64 -12.31 -5.92
N ALA A 10 17.18 -12.53 -4.70
CA ALA A 10 15.93 -13.25 -4.43
C ALA A 10 14.67 -12.51 -4.93
N THR A 11 14.71 -11.19 -5.15
CA THR A 11 13.59 -10.43 -5.70
C THR A 11 13.45 -10.59 -7.22
N VAL A 12 14.54 -10.89 -7.92
CA VAL A 12 14.55 -11.01 -9.40
C VAL A 12 13.58 -12.10 -9.90
N PRO A 13 13.60 -13.35 -9.37
CA PRO A 13 12.63 -14.36 -9.78
C PRO A 13 11.17 -13.93 -9.55
N VAL A 14 10.90 -13.23 -8.44
CA VAL A 14 9.55 -12.72 -8.15
C VAL A 14 9.11 -11.71 -9.21
N MET A 15 9.98 -10.76 -9.56
CA MET A 15 9.69 -9.77 -10.61
C MET A 15 9.51 -10.41 -11.98
N ILE A 16 10.27 -11.46 -12.31
CA ILE A 16 10.09 -12.21 -13.56
C ILE A 16 8.71 -12.89 -13.59
N VAL A 17 8.32 -13.56 -12.50
CA VAL A 17 6.99 -14.20 -12.42
C VAL A 17 5.88 -13.17 -12.56
N VAL A 18 6.00 -12.02 -11.89
CA VAL A 18 5.06 -10.92 -12.02
C VAL A 18 5.01 -10.40 -13.45
N ALA A 19 6.16 -10.18 -14.08
CA ALA A 19 6.23 -9.71 -15.47
C ALA A 19 5.54 -10.68 -16.44
N ILE A 20 5.78 -12.00 -16.29
CA ILE A 20 5.11 -13.04 -17.07
C ILE A 20 3.58 -12.98 -16.86
N PHE A 21 3.15 -12.90 -15.61
CA PHE A 21 1.71 -12.83 -15.28
C PHE A 21 1.05 -11.58 -15.87
N VAL A 22 1.68 -10.41 -15.70
CA VAL A 22 1.18 -9.12 -16.20
C VAL A 22 1.13 -9.12 -17.73
N PHE A 23 2.15 -9.70 -18.40
CA PHE A 23 2.16 -9.84 -19.84
C PHE A 23 1.03 -10.76 -20.32
N LEU A 24 0.88 -11.93 -19.71
CA LEU A 24 -0.16 -12.89 -20.08
C LEU A 24 -1.57 -12.35 -19.83
N LEU A 25 -1.76 -11.54 -18.79
CA LEU A 25 -3.06 -10.94 -18.45
C LEU A 25 -3.62 -10.11 -19.61
N ALA A 26 -2.78 -9.35 -20.31
CA ALA A 26 -3.20 -8.59 -21.49
C ALA A 26 -3.55 -9.49 -22.69
N HIS A 27 -2.91 -10.65 -22.81
CA HIS A 27 -3.14 -11.59 -23.92
C HIS A 27 -4.32 -12.54 -23.66
N LEU A 28 -4.61 -12.85 -22.39
CA LEU A 28 -5.72 -13.72 -21.98
C LEU A 28 -7.03 -12.94 -21.80
N SER A 29 -6.97 -11.62 -21.77
CA SER A 29 -8.16 -10.80 -21.60
C SER A 29 -9.01 -10.79 -22.87
N PRO A 30 -10.35 -10.84 -22.75
CA PRO A 30 -11.23 -10.77 -23.90
C PRO A 30 -11.10 -9.42 -24.61
N GLY A 31 -10.72 -9.46 -25.88
CA GLY A 31 -10.54 -8.29 -26.74
C GLY A 31 -9.20 -8.30 -27.49
N ASP A 32 -9.21 -7.84 -28.71
CA ASP A 32 -8.01 -7.66 -29.51
C ASP A 32 -7.41 -6.26 -29.23
N PRO A 33 -6.20 -6.15 -28.66
CA PRO A 33 -5.57 -4.85 -28.40
C PRO A 33 -5.45 -3.98 -29.66
N ALA A 34 -5.25 -4.59 -30.82
CA ALA A 34 -5.18 -3.88 -32.08
C ALA A 34 -6.55 -3.29 -32.48
N ALA A 35 -7.63 -4.03 -32.27
CA ALA A 35 -8.99 -3.54 -32.53
C ALA A 35 -9.39 -2.41 -31.57
N VAL A 36 -9.04 -2.51 -30.30
CA VAL A 36 -9.27 -1.44 -29.29
C VAL A 36 -8.52 -0.15 -29.68
N LEU A 37 -7.29 -0.27 -30.18
CA LEU A 37 -6.50 0.87 -30.63
C LEU A 37 -7.02 1.50 -31.93
N ALA A 38 -7.52 0.64 -32.85
CA ALA A 38 -8.09 1.04 -34.12
C ALA A 38 -9.39 1.84 -33.93
N GLY A 39 -10.19 1.47 -32.91
CA GLY A 39 -11.48 2.08 -32.62
C GLY A 39 -12.65 1.49 -33.41
N ASP A 40 -13.87 1.84 -33.01
CA ASP A 40 -15.11 1.20 -33.48
C ASP A 40 -15.39 1.34 -34.99
N ASN A 41 -14.78 2.32 -35.65
CA ASN A 41 -14.98 2.58 -37.08
C ASN A 41 -13.82 2.08 -37.97
N ALA A 42 -12.86 1.32 -37.41
CA ALA A 42 -11.71 0.85 -38.16
C ALA A 42 -12.06 -0.31 -39.11
N THR A 43 -11.44 -0.33 -40.27
CA THR A 43 -11.55 -1.45 -41.20
C THR A 43 -10.69 -2.65 -40.72
N VAL A 44 -10.98 -3.84 -41.21
CA VAL A 44 -10.17 -5.03 -40.92
C VAL A 44 -8.70 -4.83 -41.31
N GLU A 45 -8.46 -4.07 -42.40
CA GLU A 45 -7.11 -3.75 -42.86
C GLU A 45 -6.38 -2.79 -41.91
N ASP A 46 -7.09 -1.82 -41.32
CA ASP A 46 -6.51 -0.91 -40.32
C ASP A 46 -6.13 -1.66 -39.04
N VAL A 47 -7.00 -2.55 -38.57
CA VAL A 47 -6.71 -3.40 -37.41
C VAL A 47 -5.49 -4.29 -37.69
N GLN A 48 -5.39 -4.88 -38.90
CA GLN A 48 -4.25 -5.72 -39.26
C GLN A 48 -2.94 -4.93 -39.29
N LYS A 49 -2.93 -3.72 -39.86
CA LYS A 49 -1.75 -2.82 -39.88
C LYS A 49 -1.30 -2.46 -38.45
N ILE A 50 -2.26 -2.18 -37.57
CA ILE A 50 -1.96 -1.89 -36.16
C ILE A 50 -1.39 -3.14 -35.47
N ARG A 51 -1.96 -4.32 -35.71
CA ARG A 51 -1.47 -5.58 -35.17
C ARG A 51 -0.01 -5.85 -35.57
N GLU A 52 0.32 -5.66 -36.83
CA GLU A 52 1.69 -5.79 -37.36
C GLU A 52 2.64 -4.72 -36.77
N SER A 53 2.21 -3.47 -36.67
CA SER A 53 3.00 -2.40 -36.08
C SER A 53 3.29 -2.61 -34.58
N MET A 54 2.40 -3.27 -33.87
CA MET A 54 2.56 -3.68 -32.47
C MET A 54 3.33 -4.99 -32.30
N GLY A 55 3.63 -5.70 -33.39
CA GLY A 55 4.29 -7.01 -33.38
C GLY A 55 3.46 -8.11 -32.74
N LEU A 56 2.13 -7.97 -32.73
CA LEU A 56 1.19 -8.97 -32.16
C LEU A 56 1.04 -10.21 -33.05
N ASP A 57 1.58 -10.16 -34.25
CA ASP A 57 1.70 -11.28 -35.19
C ASP A 57 2.87 -12.23 -34.89
N ARG A 58 3.81 -11.80 -34.03
CA ARG A 58 5.00 -12.57 -33.66
C ARG A 58 4.69 -13.65 -32.61
N PRO A 59 5.55 -14.67 -32.45
CA PRO A 59 5.44 -15.62 -31.36
C PRO A 59 5.41 -14.92 -29.99
N LEU A 60 4.55 -15.39 -29.05
CA LEU A 60 4.38 -14.82 -27.71
C LEU A 60 5.70 -14.62 -26.97
N VAL A 61 6.66 -15.53 -27.18
CA VAL A 61 7.98 -15.45 -26.55
C VAL A 61 8.75 -14.20 -27.02
N GLU A 62 8.71 -13.91 -28.31
CA GLU A 62 9.35 -12.72 -28.88
C GLU A 62 8.67 -11.44 -28.41
N GLN A 63 7.33 -11.44 -28.35
CA GLN A 63 6.56 -10.33 -27.81
C GLN A 63 6.92 -10.06 -26.36
N PHE A 64 7.04 -11.09 -25.52
CA PHE A 64 7.43 -10.96 -24.12
C PHE A 64 8.81 -10.34 -23.96
N PHE A 65 9.82 -10.81 -24.70
CA PHE A 65 11.17 -10.26 -24.60
C PHE A 65 11.25 -8.83 -25.14
N SER A 66 10.56 -8.51 -26.24
CA SER A 66 10.50 -7.16 -26.79
C SER A 66 9.82 -6.19 -25.81
N TRP A 67 8.68 -6.58 -25.25
CA TRP A 67 7.96 -5.81 -24.25
C TRP A 67 8.82 -5.63 -22.97
N GLY A 68 9.41 -6.71 -22.46
CA GLY A 68 10.25 -6.69 -21.28
C GLY A 68 11.47 -5.80 -21.45
N TRP A 69 12.07 -5.77 -22.64
CA TRP A 69 13.17 -4.88 -22.97
C TRP A 69 12.74 -3.41 -22.96
N GLY A 70 11.55 -3.09 -23.51
CA GLY A 70 10.95 -1.76 -23.42
C GLY A 70 10.75 -1.33 -21.97
N VAL A 71 10.17 -2.21 -21.15
CA VAL A 71 9.96 -1.96 -19.70
C VAL A 71 11.29 -1.64 -18.99
N LEU A 72 12.35 -2.37 -19.28
CA LEU A 72 13.68 -2.12 -18.68
C LEU A 72 14.28 -0.77 -19.12
N GLN A 73 13.90 -0.26 -20.27
CA GLN A 73 14.27 1.08 -20.75
C GLN A 73 13.34 2.20 -20.24
N GLY A 74 12.31 1.85 -19.47
CA GLY A 74 11.33 2.79 -18.93
C GLY A 74 10.16 3.07 -19.87
N ASP A 75 10.07 2.35 -20.99
CA ASP A 75 8.91 2.42 -21.88
C ASP A 75 7.83 1.44 -21.39
N LEU A 76 6.78 1.98 -20.82
CA LEU A 76 5.60 1.25 -20.36
C LEU A 76 4.47 1.23 -21.40
N GLY A 77 4.75 1.73 -22.61
CA GLY A 77 3.78 1.86 -23.66
C GLY A 77 2.93 3.13 -23.58
N VAL A 78 1.91 3.17 -24.41
CA VAL A 78 0.97 4.29 -24.56
C VAL A 78 -0.43 3.82 -24.20
N SER A 79 -1.16 4.60 -23.42
CA SER A 79 -2.56 4.34 -23.06
C SER A 79 -3.43 4.21 -24.31
N SER A 80 -4.18 3.13 -24.40
CA SER A 80 -5.10 2.87 -25.53
C SER A 80 -6.25 3.88 -25.56
N SER A 81 -6.69 4.34 -24.38
CA SER A 81 -7.83 5.24 -24.23
C SER A 81 -7.46 6.73 -24.37
N THR A 82 -6.35 7.14 -23.73
CA THR A 82 -5.97 8.58 -23.67
C THR A 82 -4.89 8.98 -24.65
N LYS A 83 -4.21 8.01 -25.26
CA LYS A 83 -3.04 8.23 -26.17
C LYS A 83 -1.85 8.94 -25.51
N VAL A 84 -1.80 8.92 -24.17
CA VAL A 84 -0.71 9.50 -23.36
C VAL A 84 0.26 8.40 -22.93
N PRO A 85 1.58 8.63 -22.85
CA PRO A 85 2.53 7.66 -22.32
C PRO A 85 2.14 7.20 -20.90
N VAL A 86 2.16 5.89 -20.67
CA VAL A 86 1.77 5.29 -19.38
C VAL A 86 2.65 5.79 -18.23
N SER A 87 3.95 5.96 -18.49
CA SER A 87 4.90 6.53 -17.52
C SER A 87 4.48 7.92 -17.03
N THR A 88 3.98 8.77 -17.93
CA THR A 88 3.46 10.11 -17.60
C THR A 88 2.20 10.03 -16.73
N LEU A 89 1.24 9.18 -17.10
CA LEU A 89 0.02 8.96 -16.32
C LEU A 89 0.33 8.50 -14.89
N ILE A 90 1.25 7.55 -14.76
CA ILE A 90 1.67 7.03 -13.46
C ILE A 90 2.40 8.10 -12.63
N ALA A 91 3.34 8.84 -13.24
CA ALA A 91 4.07 9.90 -12.54
C ALA A 91 3.15 10.98 -11.96
N GLN A 92 2.12 11.39 -12.71
CA GLN A 92 1.13 12.36 -12.26
C GLN A 92 0.26 11.87 -11.09
N ARG A 93 0.02 10.56 -11.00
CA ARG A 93 -0.87 9.93 -10.02
C ARG A 93 -0.14 9.36 -8.79
N MET A 94 1.17 9.23 -8.87
CA MET A 94 1.99 8.65 -7.79
C MET A 94 2.00 9.51 -6.52
N GLY A 95 2.08 10.84 -6.66
CA GLY A 95 2.14 11.77 -5.53
C GLY A 95 0.96 11.61 -4.55
N PRO A 96 -0.30 11.70 -4.99
CA PRO A 96 -1.47 11.48 -4.15
C PRO A 96 -1.48 10.11 -3.44
N THR A 97 -1.20 9.03 -4.17
CA THR A 97 -1.15 7.67 -3.61
C THR A 97 -0.10 7.52 -2.52
N LEU A 98 1.14 7.99 -2.79
CA LEU A 98 2.22 7.95 -1.80
C LEU A 98 1.91 8.82 -0.59
N SER A 99 1.25 9.96 -0.77
CA SER A 99 0.81 10.83 0.32
C SER A 99 -0.17 10.10 1.25
N ILE A 100 -1.23 9.49 0.69
CA ILE A 100 -2.19 8.72 1.48
C ILE A 100 -1.49 7.57 2.20
N ALA A 101 -0.67 6.77 1.51
CA ALA A 101 0.01 5.64 2.11
C ALA A 101 0.92 6.08 3.27
N PHE A 102 1.76 7.08 3.06
CA PHE A 102 2.68 7.59 4.07
C PHE A 102 1.94 8.13 5.30
N PHE A 103 0.98 9.04 5.12
CA PHE A 103 0.26 9.62 6.26
C PHE A 103 -0.63 8.62 6.98
N THR A 104 -1.20 7.65 6.26
CA THR A 104 -1.95 6.54 6.87
C THR A 104 -1.05 5.71 7.79
N ILE A 105 0.16 5.35 7.34
CA ILE A 105 1.10 4.57 8.14
C ILE A 105 1.53 5.37 9.38
N VAL A 106 1.93 6.62 9.19
CA VAL A 106 2.35 7.50 10.30
C VAL A 106 1.24 7.63 11.34
N LEU A 107 0.02 7.92 10.90
CA LEU A 107 -1.14 8.05 11.77
C LEU A 107 -1.47 6.73 12.49
N ALA A 108 -1.45 5.62 11.76
CA ALA A 108 -1.75 4.31 12.31
C ALA A 108 -0.70 3.89 13.37
N VAL A 109 0.58 4.05 13.09
CA VAL A 109 1.64 3.74 14.06
C VAL A 109 1.56 4.64 15.28
N ALA A 110 1.38 5.96 15.07
CA ALA A 110 1.30 6.94 16.14
C ALA A 110 0.13 6.70 17.10
N MET A 111 -0.98 6.13 16.62
CA MET A 111 -2.14 5.82 17.45
C MET A 111 -2.15 4.37 17.95
N ALA A 112 -1.87 3.39 17.08
CA ALA A 112 -2.02 1.98 17.40
C ALA A 112 -0.96 1.50 18.41
N VAL A 113 0.29 1.94 18.26
CA VAL A 113 1.35 1.50 19.20
C VAL A 113 1.07 1.97 20.62
N PRO A 114 0.78 3.26 20.90
CA PRO A 114 0.41 3.68 22.25
C PRO A 114 -0.84 2.98 22.79
N LEU A 115 -1.89 2.80 21.96
CA LEU A 115 -3.11 2.09 22.36
C LEU A 115 -2.81 0.64 22.73
N GLY A 116 -2.00 -0.08 21.93
CA GLY A 116 -1.59 -1.45 22.20
C GLY A 116 -0.76 -1.57 23.49
N VAL A 117 0.18 -0.63 23.71
CA VAL A 117 0.98 -0.55 24.95
C VAL A 117 0.09 -0.32 26.17
N VAL A 118 -0.86 0.64 26.08
CA VAL A 118 -1.81 0.92 27.18
C VAL A 118 -2.70 -0.30 27.46
N ALA A 119 -3.20 -0.97 26.42
CA ALA A 119 -4.02 -2.16 26.55
C ALA A 119 -3.23 -3.31 27.24
N ALA A 120 -1.97 -3.51 26.86
CA ALA A 120 -1.11 -4.52 27.49
C ALA A 120 -0.78 -4.17 28.95
N TRP A 121 -0.42 -2.91 29.22
CA TRP A 121 -0.11 -2.46 30.57
C TRP A 121 -1.30 -2.56 31.55
N LYS A 122 -2.51 -2.32 31.01
CA LYS A 122 -3.78 -2.43 31.77
C LYS A 122 -4.54 -3.71 31.45
N ALA A 123 -3.84 -4.80 31.17
CA ALA A 123 -4.45 -6.07 30.78
C ALA A 123 -5.53 -6.54 31.76
N GLY A 124 -6.65 -7.00 31.26
CA GLY A 124 -7.81 -7.48 32.05
C GLY A 124 -8.72 -6.37 32.60
N THR A 125 -8.33 -5.09 32.49
CA THR A 125 -9.16 -3.96 32.93
C THR A 125 -10.20 -3.55 31.89
N VAL A 126 -11.12 -2.66 32.28
CA VAL A 126 -12.10 -2.05 31.35
C VAL A 126 -11.42 -1.30 30.20
N THR A 127 -10.30 -0.61 30.47
CA THR A 127 -9.53 0.10 29.44
C THR A 127 -9.03 -0.85 28.34
N ASP A 128 -8.46 -1.98 28.72
CA ASP A 128 -8.03 -3.02 27.80
C ASP A 128 -9.19 -3.53 26.94
N ARG A 129 -10.31 -3.87 27.59
CA ARG A 129 -11.51 -4.36 26.90
C ARG A 129 -12.08 -3.36 25.92
N LEU A 130 -12.14 -2.07 26.26
CA LEU A 130 -12.62 -1.01 25.37
C LEU A 130 -11.72 -0.81 24.16
N ILE A 131 -10.39 -0.79 24.34
CA ILE A 131 -9.43 -0.68 23.23
C ILE A 131 -9.58 -1.89 22.29
N MET A 132 -9.67 -3.10 22.84
CA MET A 132 -9.84 -4.32 22.03
C MET A 132 -11.18 -4.35 21.32
N LEU A 133 -12.27 -3.98 21.98
CA LEU A 133 -13.59 -3.89 21.36
C LEU A 133 -13.59 -2.87 20.21
N GLY A 134 -13.02 -1.68 20.41
CA GLY A 134 -12.87 -0.67 19.38
C GLY A 134 -12.05 -1.19 18.19
N SER A 135 -10.97 -1.94 18.44
CA SER A 135 -10.17 -2.56 17.39
C SER A 135 -10.97 -3.62 16.60
N VAL A 136 -11.80 -4.43 17.27
CA VAL A 136 -12.66 -5.42 16.59
C VAL A 136 -13.69 -4.72 15.71
N ILE A 137 -14.37 -3.68 16.22
CA ILE A 137 -15.35 -2.90 15.46
C ILE A 137 -14.68 -2.26 14.23
N ALA A 138 -13.53 -1.59 14.42
CA ALA A 138 -12.81 -0.91 13.33
C ALA A 138 -12.34 -1.90 12.25
N PHE A 139 -11.99 -3.12 12.60
CA PHE A 139 -11.59 -4.16 11.64
C PHE A 139 -12.78 -4.79 10.91
N SER A 140 -13.94 -4.85 11.54
CA SER A 140 -15.14 -5.50 11.00
C SER A 140 -15.90 -4.64 10.02
N VAL A 141 -15.74 -3.32 10.07
CA VAL A 141 -16.45 -2.37 9.20
C VAL A 141 -15.65 -2.16 7.91
N PRO A 142 -16.27 -2.29 6.70
CA PRO A 142 -15.60 -2.00 5.44
C PRO A 142 -15.07 -0.56 5.38
N VAL A 143 -13.87 -0.39 4.82
CA VAL A 143 -13.18 0.91 4.77
C VAL A 143 -13.99 2.03 4.12
N PHE A 144 -14.75 1.71 3.07
CA PHE A 144 -15.62 2.70 2.41
C PHE A 144 -16.76 3.17 3.30
N LEU A 145 -17.32 2.27 4.13
CA LEU A 145 -18.38 2.63 5.06
C LEU A 145 -17.87 3.54 6.17
N ILE A 146 -16.67 3.27 6.67
CA ILE A 146 -15.96 4.18 7.60
C ILE A 146 -15.78 5.54 6.93
N GLY A 147 -15.29 5.56 5.67
CA GLY A 147 -15.08 6.78 4.90
C GLY A 147 -16.34 7.61 4.76
N TYR A 148 -17.44 7.01 4.32
CA TYR A 148 -18.74 7.72 4.22
C TYR A 148 -19.27 8.19 5.57
N GLY A 149 -19.11 7.39 6.64
CA GLY A 149 -19.49 7.80 8.00
C GLY A 149 -18.70 9.02 8.48
N LEU A 150 -17.39 9.05 8.26
CA LEU A 150 -16.53 10.19 8.59
C LEU A 150 -16.89 11.43 7.77
N VAL A 151 -17.15 11.27 6.47
CA VAL A 151 -17.62 12.38 5.61
C VAL A 151 -18.94 12.93 6.12
N TYR A 152 -19.90 12.06 6.44
CA TYR A 152 -21.20 12.50 6.93
C TYR A 152 -21.08 13.32 8.22
N VAL A 153 -20.31 12.83 9.20
CA VAL A 153 -20.19 13.51 10.50
C VAL A 153 -19.28 14.74 10.40
N LEU A 154 -18.04 14.57 9.91
CA LEU A 154 -17.02 15.63 10.00
C LEU A 154 -17.12 16.67 8.88
N SER A 155 -17.62 16.29 7.70
CA SER A 155 -17.71 17.23 6.59
C SER A 155 -19.11 17.82 6.45
N ILE A 156 -20.18 16.98 6.45
CA ILE A 156 -21.53 17.44 6.16
C ILE A 156 -22.18 18.07 7.40
N GLN A 157 -22.14 17.37 8.56
CA GLN A 157 -22.79 17.89 9.76
C GLN A 157 -21.97 18.96 10.47
N MET A 158 -20.66 18.75 10.61
CA MET A 158 -19.80 19.66 11.37
C MET A 158 -19.08 20.71 10.51
N GLY A 159 -19.00 20.55 9.18
CA GLY A 159 -18.36 21.50 8.27
C GLY A 159 -16.84 21.64 8.48
N LEU A 160 -16.19 20.70 9.16
CA LEU A 160 -14.80 20.82 9.58
C LEU A 160 -13.80 20.49 8.48
N LEU A 161 -14.12 19.51 7.62
CA LEU A 161 -13.21 18.95 6.65
C LEU A 161 -13.86 18.89 5.25
N PRO A 162 -13.07 18.89 4.17
CA PRO A 162 -13.60 18.74 2.81
C PRO A 162 -14.17 17.33 2.61
N VAL A 163 -15.22 17.23 1.80
CA VAL A 163 -15.87 15.95 1.47
C VAL A 163 -15.00 15.09 0.57
N GLN A 164 -14.38 15.69 -0.47
CA GLN A 164 -13.64 15.01 -1.53
C GLN A 164 -12.52 15.89 -2.07
N GLY A 165 -11.66 15.29 -2.91
CA GLY A 165 -10.62 15.97 -3.63
C GLY A 165 -9.25 15.84 -2.99
N TYR A 166 -8.27 16.41 -3.68
CA TYR A 166 -6.86 16.41 -3.27
C TYR A 166 -6.26 17.79 -3.54
N LYS A 167 -5.48 18.27 -2.61
CA LYS A 167 -4.67 19.48 -2.78
C LYS A 167 -3.20 19.11 -2.62
N PRO A 168 -2.33 19.44 -3.60
CA PRO A 168 -0.90 19.16 -3.49
C PRO A 168 -0.24 20.04 -2.41
N LEU A 169 0.89 19.57 -1.89
CA LEU A 169 1.66 20.31 -0.87
C LEU A 169 2.10 21.70 -1.34
N SER A 170 2.25 21.90 -2.66
CA SER A 170 2.57 23.19 -3.27
C SER A 170 1.51 24.27 -3.05
N GLU A 171 0.25 23.88 -2.79
CA GLU A 171 -0.84 24.82 -2.44
C GLU A 171 -0.88 25.16 -0.95
N GLY A 172 0.06 24.63 -0.16
CA GLY A 172 0.18 24.85 1.27
C GLY A 172 -0.13 23.63 2.12
N PHE A 173 0.51 23.56 3.30
CA PHE A 173 0.38 22.41 4.20
C PHE A 173 -1.03 22.23 4.76
N VAL A 174 -1.73 23.31 5.11
CA VAL A 174 -3.08 23.22 5.74
C VAL A 174 -4.13 22.67 4.76
N PRO A 175 -4.28 23.19 3.51
CA PRO A 175 -5.17 22.59 2.54
C PRO A 175 -4.83 21.12 2.24
N TYR A 176 -3.54 20.80 2.08
CA TYR A 176 -3.05 19.46 1.86
C TYR A 176 -3.46 18.49 2.99
N ALA A 177 -3.15 18.84 4.25
CA ALA A 177 -3.47 18.01 5.40
C ALA A 177 -4.98 17.81 5.59
N ARG A 178 -5.80 18.87 5.38
CA ARG A 178 -7.26 18.80 5.49
C ARG A 178 -7.89 17.82 4.50
N HIS A 179 -7.36 17.72 3.26
CA HIS A 179 -7.87 16.78 2.25
C HIS A 179 -7.39 15.34 2.49
N LEU A 180 -6.25 15.15 3.17
CA LEU A 180 -5.73 13.82 3.48
C LEU A 180 -6.30 13.22 4.77
N LEU A 181 -6.79 14.04 5.70
CA LEU A 181 -7.15 13.57 7.04
C LEU A 181 -8.25 12.50 7.02
N LEU A 182 -9.36 12.72 6.31
CA LEU A 182 -10.45 11.75 6.21
C LEU A 182 -10.05 10.46 5.48
N PRO A 183 -9.41 10.52 4.31
CA PRO A 183 -8.87 9.33 3.64
C PRO A 183 -7.93 8.52 4.53
N CYS A 184 -6.97 9.20 5.18
CA CYS A 184 -6.00 8.53 6.05
C CYS A 184 -6.62 7.95 7.32
N LEU A 185 -7.62 8.61 7.91
CA LEU A 185 -8.37 8.06 9.04
C LEU A 185 -9.17 6.83 8.63
N SER A 186 -9.93 6.88 7.53
CA SER A 186 -10.77 5.77 7.09
C SER A 186 -9.93 4.52 6.76
N LEU A 187 -8.87 4.68 6.00
CA LEU A 187 -7.95 3.60 5.66
C LEU A 187 -7.14 3.15 6.88
N GLY A 188 -6.70 4.11 7.68
CA GLY A 188 -5.87 3.88 8.86
C GLY A 188 -6.59 3.13 9.97
N MET A 189 -7.91 3.30 10.16
CA MET A 189 -8.66 2.64 11.23
C MET A 189 -8.58 1.11 11.16
N VAL A 190 -8.69 0.54 9.96
CA VAL A 190 -8.58 -0.92 9.77
C VAL A 190 -7.17 -1.39 10.10
N TYR A 191 -6.16 -0.63 9.65
CA TYR A 191 -4.76 -0.95 9.91
C TYR A 191 -4.38 -0.72 11.39
N MET A 192 -4.87 0.37 12.00
CA MET A 192 -4.70 0.61 13.44
C MET A 192 -5.24 -0.54 14.29
N ALA A 193 -6.38 -1.11 13.92
CA ALA A 193 -6.97 -2.23 14.63
C ALA A 193 -6.06 -3.47 14.64
N LEU A 194 -5.44 -3.81 13.49
CA LEU A 194 -4.49 -4.91 13.40
C LEU A 194 -3.23 -4.63 14.24
N LEU A 195 -2.64 -3.45 14.07
CA LEU A 195 -1.40 -3.07 14.73
C LEU A 195 -1.57 -2.93 16.26
N THR A 196 -2.71 -2.42 16.73
CA THR A 196 -3.02 -2.32 18.17
C THR A 196 -3.09 -3.71 18.80
N ARG A 197 -3.78 -4.67 18.18
CA ARG A 197 -3.89 -6.04 18.68
C ARG A 197 -2.53 -6.73 18.72
N MET A 198 -1.73 -6.57 17.65
CA MET A 198 -0.40 -7.16 17.59
C MET A 198 0.54 -6.53 18.62
N THR A 199 0.54 -5.20 18.75
CA THR A 199 1.32 -4.49 19.78
C THR A 199 0.94 -4.94 21.18
N ARG A 200 -0.36 -5.09 21.48
CA ARG A 200 -0.83 -5.63 22.77
C ARG A 200 -0.29 -7.03 23.03
N ALA A 201 -0.40 -7.94 22.07
CA ALA A 201 0.03 -9.33 22.22
C ALA A 201 1.54 -9.42 22.51
N THR A 202 2.37 -8.77 21.69
CA THR A 202 3.82 -8.77 21.84
C THR A 202 4.30 -8.06 23.11
N MET A 203 3.59 -7.00 23.52
CA MET A 203 3.87 -6.31 24.79
C MET A 203 3.53 -7.18 26.01
N LEU A 204 2.43 -7.95 25.97
CA LEU A 204 2.10 -8.88 27.07
C LEU A 204 3.16 -9.97 27.21
N GLU A 205 3.61 -10.54 26.11
CA GLU A 205 4.70 -11.50 26.08
C GLU A 205 5.97 -10.90 26.69
N ALA A 206 6.42 -9.74 26.17
CA ALA A 206 7.60 -9.05 26.67
C ALA A 206 7.51 -8.69 28.15
N LEU A 207 6.34 -8.27 28.65
CA LEU A 207 6.12 -7.92 30.06
C LEU A 207 6.13 -9.12 31.01
N SER A 208 5.97 -10.36 30.49
CA SER A 208 6.00 -11.60 31.27
C SER A 208 7.42 -12.16 31.45
N GLU A 209 8.40 -11.69 30.71
CA GLU A 209 9.78 -12.18 30.68
C GLU A 209 10.57 -11.90 31.98
N ASP A 210 11.54 -12.75 32.28
CA ASP A 210 12.34 -12.68 33.52
C ASP A 210 13.19 -11.41 33.64
N TYR A 211 13.64 -10.83 32.51
CA TYR A 211 14.37 -9.56 32.55
C TYR A 211 13.51 -8.39 33.06
N ILE A 212 12.19 -8.43 32.80
CA ILE A 212 11.24 -7.46 33.35
C ILE A 212 11.05 -7.65 34.85
N ARG A 213 11.00 -8.91 35.34
CA ARG A 213 10.97 -9.19 36.78
C ARG A 213 12.22 -8.66 37.46
N THR A 214 13.38 -8.87 36.84
CA THR A 214 14.65 -8.32 37.33
C THR A 214 14.67 -6.81 37.35
N ALA A 215 14.16 -6.16 36.29
CA ALA A 215 14.05 -4.70 36.22
C ALA A 215 13.17 -4.12 37.35
N ARG A 216 12.04 -4.75 37.61
CA ARG A 216 11.15 -4.38 38.73
C ARG A 216 11.82 -4.59 40.10
N ALA A 217 12.50 -5.72 40.28
CA ALA A 217 13.23 -6.01 41.52
C ALA A 217 14.35 -4.99 41.78
N LYS A 218 14.97 -4.43 40.76
CA LYS A 218 15.94 -3.33 40.85
C LYS A 218 15.30 -1.95 41.08
N GLY A 219 13.98 -1.86 41.23
CA GLY A 219 13.27 -0.61 41.52
C GLY A 219 13.02 0.29 40.30
N LEU A 220 13.11 -0.23 39.05
CA LEU A 220 12.80 0.58 37.88
C LEU A 220 11.33 1.01 37.88
N GLY A 221 11.09 2.30 37.64
CA GLY A 221 9.75 2.86 37.49
C GLY A 221 9.01 2.32 36.26
N ALA A 222 7.67 2.35 36.31
CA ALA A 222 6.78 1.82 35.27
C ALA A 222 7.14 2.27 33.83
N ARG A 223 7.53 3.55 33.67
CA ARG A 223 7.90 4.12 32.36
C ARG A 223 9.11 3.41 31.74
N LEU A 224 10.13 3.12 32.54
CA LEU A 224 11.34 2.42 32.08
C LEU A 224 11.04 0.95 31.78
N VAL A 225 10.22 0.30 32.61
CA VAL A 225 9.76 -1.09 32.39
C VAL A 225 9.01 -1.19 31.05
N ILE A 226 8.06 -0.29 30.78
CA ILE A 226 7.33 -0.24 29.49
C ILE A 226 8.29 -0.02 28.32
N TRP A 227 9.26 0.88 28.47
CA TRP A 227 10.25 1.15 27.42
C TRP A 227 11.12 -0.08 27.10
N HIS A 228 11.58 -0.79 28.14
CA HIS A 228 12.35 -2.04 27.93
C HIS A 228 11.51 -3.13 27.26
N ALA A 229 10.25 -3.29 27.66
CA ALA A 229 9.33 -4.22 27.02
C ALA A 229 9.07 -3.84 25.55
N LEU A 230 8.80 -2.55 25.26
CA LEU A 230 8.54 -2.06 23.92
C LEU A 230 9.75 -2.25 22.98
N LYS A 231 10.97 -2.07 23.49
CA LYS A 231 12.18 -2.31 22.72
C LYS A 231 12.32 -3.78 22.28
N ASN A 232 11.93 -4.72 23.13
CA ASN A 232 11.92 -6.14 22.78
C ASN A 232 10.73 -6.53 21.89
N ALA A 233 9.57 -5.88 22.07
CA ALA A 233 8.40 -6.04 21.22
C ALA A 233 8.53 -5.36 19.85
N ALA A 234 9.58 -4.57 19.61
CA ALA A 234 9.72 -3.77 18.39
C ALA A 234 9.78 -4.61 17.11
N ASN A 235 10.50 -5.75 17.11
CA ASN A 235 10.62 -6.59 15.91
C ASN A 235 9.27 -7.08 15.36
N PRO A 236 8.39 -7.75 16.14
CA PRO A 236 7.07 -8.13 15.67
C PRO A 236 6.18 -6.94 15.26
N ILE A 237 6.31 -5.79 15.96
CA ILE A 237 5.56 -4.58 15.63
C ILE A 237 6.00 -4.04 14.25
N VAL A 238 7.30 -3.91 13.99
CA VAL A 238 7.84 -3.45 12.71
C VAL A 238 7.48 -4.41 11.58
N THR A 239 7.52 -5.73 11.83
CA THR A 239 7.03 -6.75 10.88
C THR A 239 5.58 -6.50 10.52
N THR A 240 4.73 -6.26 11.53
CA THR A 240 3.30 -5.98 11.31
C THR A 240 3.09 -4.68 10.55
N VAL A 241 3.91 -3.67 10.78
CA VAL A 241 3.91 -2.44 9.97
C VAL A 241 4.22 -2.75 8.51
N GLY A 242 5.23 -3.57 8.23
CA GLY A 242 5.58 -3.98 6.87
C GLY A 242 4.46 -4.73 6.15
N VAL A 243 3.87 -5.72 6.81
CA VAL A 243 2.70 -6.46 6.28
C VAL A 243 1.53 -5.51 6.04
N GLY A 244 1.30 -4.57 6.93
CA GLY A 244 0.25 -3.57 6.80
C GLY A 244 0.45 -2.65 5.60
N ILE A 245 1.67 -2.26 5.27
CA ILE A 245 1.97 -1.47 4.05
C ILE A 245 1.53 -2.23 2.80
N ALA A 246 1.76 -3.54 2.75
CA ALA A 246 1.28 -4.39 1.67
C ALA A 246 -0.25 -4.40 1.56
N MET A 247 -0.95 -4.48 2.69
CA MET A 247 -2.43 -4.43 2.73
C MET A 247 -2.98 -3.07 2.30
N LEU A 248 -2.24 -1.98 2.56
CA LEU A 248 -2.66 -0.63 2.15
C LEU A 248 -2.79 -0.48 0.64
N ILE A 249 -2.01 -1.21 -0.16
CA ILE A 249 -2.07 -1.13 -1.63
C ILE A 249 -3.49 -1.42 -2.13
N GLY A 250 -4.14 -2.47 -1.63
CA GLY A 250 -5.54 -2.76 -1.97
C GLY A 250 -6.55 -1.75 -1.42
N GLY A 251 -6.36 -1.31 -0.18
CA GLY A 251 -7.24 -0.36 0.50
C GLY A 251 -7.19 1.05 -0.07
N VAL A 252 -6.03 1.48 -0.57
CA VAL A 252 -5.85 2.79 -1.21
C VAL A 252 -6.74 2.94 -2.43
N VAL A 253 -6.93 1.91 -3.25
CA VAL A 253 -7.81 1.92 -4.44
C VAL A 253 -9.23 2.35 -4.07
N VAL A 254 -9.79 1.71 -3.02
CA VAL A 254 -11.14 2.02 -2.53
C VAL A 254 -11.20 3.43 -1.97
N THR A 255 -10.21 3.81 -1.18
CA THR A 255 -10.15 5.14 -0.53
C THR A 255 -10.04 6.26 -1.57
N GLU A 256 -9.18 6.12 -2.58
CA GLU A 256 -9.04 7.10 -3.66
C GLU A 256 -10.34 7.26 -4.45
N THR A 257 -11.08 6.18 -4.65
CA THR A 257 -12.37 6.22 -5.34
C THR A 257 -13.43 6.94 -4.50
N VAL A 258 -13.56 6.60 -3.22
CA VAL A 258 -14.53 7.21 -2.29
C VAL A 258 -14.31 8.72 -2.14
N PHE A 259 -13.04 9.13 -1.98
CA PHE A 259 -12.68 10.54 -1.76
C PHE A 259 -12.33 11.30 -3.05
N ALA A 260 -12.56 10.70 -4.22
CA ALA A 260 -12.27 11.28 -5.54
C ALA A 260 -10.82 11.80 -5.67
N ILE A 261 -9.86 11.09 -5.09
CA ILE A 261 -8.44 11.46 -5.14
C ILE A 261 -7.82 10.95 -6.44
N PRO A 262 -7.10 11.79 -7.19
CA PRO A 262 -6.48 11.41 -8.45
C PRO A 262 -5.18 10.59 -8.23
N GLY A 263 -5.30 9.37 -7.72
CA GLY A 263 -4.18 8.48 -7.46
C GLY A 263 -4.08 7.28 -8.42
N LEU A 264 -3.11 6.40 -8.16
CA LEU A 264 -2.85 5.18 -8.95
C LEU A 264 -3.98 4.16 -8.84
N GLY A 265 -4.59 4.04 -7.65
CA GLY A 265 -5.70 3.11 -7.43
C GLY A 265 -6.91 3.49 -8.27
N ARG A 266 -7.28 4.77 -8.31
CA ARG A 266 -8.35 5.27 -9.19
C ARG A 266 -7.99 5.11 -10.66
N LEU A 267 -6.74 5.39 -11.05
CA LEU A 267 -6.26 5.17 -12.42
C LEU A 267 -6.39 3.68 -12.81
N THR A 268 -6.13 2.75 -11.87
CA THR A 268 -6.32 1.31 -12.11
C THR A 268 -7.80 0.98 -12.40
N VAL A 269 -8.72 1.50 -11.59
CA VAL A 269 -10.17 1.27 -11.80
C VAL A 269 -10.61 1.83 -13.16
N ASP A 270 -10.21 3.06 -13.48
CA ASP A 270 -10.53 3.70 -14.75
C ASP A 270 -9.95 2.91 -15.95
N ALA A 271 -8.73 2.40 -15.82
CA ALA A 271 -8.06 1.59 -16.86
C ALA A 271 -8.75 0.23 -17.05
N VAL A 272 -9.17 -0.43 -15.97
CA VAL A 272 -9.93 -1.71 -16.03
C VAL A 272 -11.26 -1.51 -16.74
N LEU A 273 -12.02 -0.48 -16.37
CA LEU A 273 -13.32 -0.18 -16.98
C LEU A 273 -13.22 0.19 -18.47
N ARG A 274 -12.08 0.74 -18.91
CA ARG A 274 -11.83 1.10 -20.30
C ARG A 274 -11.03 0.07 -21.08
N HIS A 275 -10.71 -1.08 -20.48
CA HIS A 275 -9.85 -2.13 -21.07
C HIS A 275 -8.49 -1.58 -21.56
N ASP A 276 -7.91 -0.62 -20.81
CA ASP A 276 -6.62 0.00 -21.13
C ASP A 276 -5.46 -0.85 -20.59
N TYR A 277 -5.14 -1.91 -21.32
CA TYR A 277 -4.16 -2.92 -20.90
C TYR A 277 -2.75 -2.35 -20.65
N PRO A 278 -2.20 -1.45 -21.48
CA PRO A 278 -0.89 -0.86 -21.21
C PRO A 278 -0.84 -0.14 -19.86
N VAL A 279 -1.90 0.60 -19.50
CA VAL A 279 -1.99 1.27 -18.18
C VAL A 279 -2.10 0.26 -17.06
N ILE A 280 -2.92 -0.78 -17.19
CA ILE A 280 -3.04 -1.86 -16.19
C ILE A 280 -1.69 -2.54 -15.97
N GLN A 281 -1.00 -2.92 -17.06
CA GLN A 281 0.31 -3.57 -17.00
C GLN A 281 1.34 -2.67 -16.30
N GLY A 282 1.43 -1.40 -16.70
CA GLY A 282 2.37 -0.44 -16.12
C GLY A 282 2.15 -0.24 -14.61
N ILE A 283 0.89 -0.11 -14.18
CA ILE A 283 0.55 0.06 -12.76
C ILE A 283 0.88 -1.20 -11.96
N LEU A 284 0.53 -2.40 -12.46
CA LEU A 284 0.81 -3.67 -11.79
C LEU A 284 2.31 -3.91 -11.63
N LEU A 285 3.11 -3.60 -12.66
CA LEU A 285 4.58 -3.71 -12.58
C LEU A 285 5.16 -2.76 -11.52
N ILE A 286 4.75 -1.48 -11.55
CA ILE A 286 5.25 -0.49 -10.59
C ILE A 286 4.78 -0.81 -9.17
N ALA A 287 3.51 -1.19 -8.98
CA ALA A 287 3.00 -1.60 -7.68
C ALA A 287 3.76 -2.81 -7.13
N SER A 288 4.08 -3.79 -7.97
CA SER A 288 4.87 -4.96 -7.59
C SER A 288 6.31 -4.59 -7.25
N ALA A 289 6.94 -3.69 -8.02
CA ALA A 289 8.28 -3.20 -7.72
C ALA A 289 8.32 -2.44 -6.39
N VAL A 290 7.34 -1.58 -6.14
CA VAL A 290 7.18 -0.87 -4.86
C VAL A 290 6.96 -1.84 -3.71
N TYR A 291 6.11 -2.86 -3.89
CA TYR A 291 5.89 -3.92 -2.89
C TYR A 291 7.18 -4.66 -2.54
N VAL A 292 7.95 -5.07 -3.54
CA VAL A 292 9.24 -5.74 -3.37
C VAL A 292 10.23 -4.84 -2.63
N LEU A 293 10.29 -3.55 -3.01
CA LEU A 293 11.14 -2.56 -2.33
C LEU A 293 10.76 -2.38 -0.86
N ILE A 294 9.47 -2.29 -0.56
CA ILE A 294 8.97 -2.18 0.82
C ILE A 294 9.36 -3.40 1.64
N ASN A 295 9.15 -4.62 1.11
CA ASN A 295 9.56 -5.84 1.80
C ASN A 295 11.08 -5.87 2.05
N LEU A 296 11.87 -5.44 1.07
CA LEU A 296 13.33 -5.32 1.24
C LEU A 296 13.68 -4.33 2.36
N LEU A 297 13.02 -3.17 2.43
CA LEU A 297 13.24 -2.17 3.49
C LEU A 297 12.84 -2.72 4.87
N VAL A 298 11.74 -3.46 4.95
CA VAL A 298 11.31 -4.15 6.18
C VAL A 298 12.35 -5.19 6.61
N ASP A 299 12.82 -6.02 5.69
CA ASP A 299 13.86 -7.01 5.96
C ASP A 299 15.18 -6.37 6.44
N LEU A 300 15.56 -5.23 5.88
CA LEU A 300 16.72 -4.47 6.31
C LEU A 300 16.53 -3.84 7.69
N SER A 301 15.29 -3.45 8.03
CA SER A 301 14.97 -2.88 9.34
C SER A 301 15.15 -3.88 10.48
N TYR A 302 14.95 -5.19 10.25
CA TYR A 302 15.20 -6.21 11.28
C TYR A 302 16.64 -6.17 11.79
N ARG A 303 17.59 -5.88 10.92
CA ARG A 303 19.00 -5.77 11.31
C ARG A 303 19.30 -4.61 12.26
N LEU A 304 18.49 -3.56 12.21
CA LEU A 304 18.62 -2.40 13.12
C LEU A 304 18.10 -2.71 14.53
N PHE A 305 17.11 -3.62 14.63
CA PHE A 305 16.48 -3.96 15.90
C PHE A 305 17.00 -5.25 16.51
N ASP A 306 17.54 -6.19 15.71
CA ASP A 306 18.13 -7.43 16.19
C ASP A 306 19.52 -7.68 15.56
N PRO A 307 20.61 -7.36 16.28
CA PRO A 307 21.98 -7.63 15.82
C PRO A 307 22.29 -9.12 15.60
N ARG A 308 21.49 -10.05 16.15
CA ARG A 308 21.71 -11.51 16.03
C ARG A 308 21.35 -12.06 14.65
N VAL A 309 20.56 -11.32 13.87
CA VAL A 309 20.22 -11.68 12.47
C VAL A 309 21.37 -11.40 11.50
N ALA A 310 22.48 -10.84 11.94
CA ALA A 310 23.62 -10.44 11.12
C ALA A 310 24.72 -11.52 10.99
N GLY A 311 24.52 -12.73 11.56
CA GLY A 311 25.44 -13.86 11.49
C GLY A 311 25.10 -14.83 10.36
#